data_5476962053e5308a233ac6401043e279
#
_entry.id   5476962053e5308a233ac6401043e279
#
_cell.length_a   1.000
_cell.length_b   1.000
_cell.length_c   1.000
_cell.angle_alpha   90.00
_cell.angle_beta   90.00
_cell.angle_gamma   90.00
#
_symmetry.space_group_name_H-M   'P 1'
#
loop_
_entity.id
_entity.type
_entity.pdbx_description
1 polymer ?
#
loop_
_entity_poly.entity_id
_entity_poly.type
_entity_poly.pdbx_seq_one_letter_code
_entity_poly.pdbx_strand_id
1 'polypeptide(L)'
;MNYTTRSGIILEEICGEYALIAVRGAWEHCKAISRINAQAAYLWQLFEKGLSLDQVVTETAAHYNISEEAVRQGLTPFLESMTEAGYLIPEEDNQDH
;
A
#
# COMPACT_ATOMS: atom_id res chain seq x y z
N MET A 1 13.25 5.04 1.49
CA MET A 1 12.01 5.41 2.18
C MET A 1 11.09 4.22 2.27
N ASN A 2 10.48 4.03 3.41
CA ASN A 2 9.55 2.94 3.62
C ASN A 2 8.16 3.49 3.94
N TYR A 3 7.17 2.60 3.96
CA TYR A 3 5.80 2.99 4.21
C TYR A 3 5.19 2.05 5.24
N THR A 4 4.32 2.60 6.07
CA THR A 4 3.57 1.84 7.07
C THR A 4 2.09 1.99 6.78
N THR A 5 1.34 0.90 6.90
CA THR A 5 -0.12 0.99 6.75
C THR A 5 -0.71 1.65 7.99
N ARG A 6 -1.71 2.51 7.77
CA ARG A 6 -2.39 3.15 8.89
C ARG A 6 -3.24 2.13 9.64
N SER A 7 -3.19 2.22 10.96
CA SER A 7 -3.99 1.35 11.81
C SER A 7 -5.47 1.60 11.57
N GLY A 8 -6.26 0.55 11.61
CA GLY A 8 -7.71 0.68 11.43
C GLY A 8 -8.17 0.63 9.99
N ILE A 9 -7.32 0.17 9.07
CA ILE A 9 -7.69 -0.02 7.69
C ILE A 9 -7.84 -1.51 7.43
N ILE A 10 -8.97 -1.90 6.85
CA ILE A 10 -9.27 -3.31 6.55
C ILE A 10 -9.38 -3.48 5.05
N LEU A 11 -8.74 -4.51 4.52
CA LEU A 11 -8.92 -4.91 3.13
C LEU A 11 -10.03 -5.94 3.05
N GLU A 12 -11.06 -5.65 2.25
CA GLU A 12 -12.18 -6.55 2.05
C GLU A 12 -12.31 -6.92 0.59
N GLU A 13 -12.70 -8.16 0.36
CA GLU A 13 -13.04 -8.61 -0.99
C GLU A 13 -14.51 -8.95 -1.00
N ILE A 14 -15.27 -8.29 -1.88
CA ILE A 14 -16.71 -8.50 -1.98
C ILE A 14 -17.03 -8.72 -3.45
N CYS A 15 -17.50 -9.92 -3.77
CA CYS A 15 -17.92 -10.28 -5.13
C CYS A 15 -16.81 -10.02 -6.15
N GLY A 16 -15.58 -10.37 -5.79
CA GLY A 16 -14.45 -10.21 -6.70
C GLY A 16 -13.88 -8.82 -6.76
N GLU A 17 -14.41 -7.88 -5.99
CA GLU A 17 -13.89 -6.52 -5.94
C GLU A 17 -13.26 -6.28 -4.58
N TYR A 18 -12.24 -5.42 -4.57
CA TYR A 18 -11.51 -5.14 -3.34
C TYR A 18 -11.76 -3.72 -2.87
N ALA A 19 -11.78 -3.53 -1.57
CA ALA A 19 -11.95 -2.21 -0.99
C ALA A 19 -11.11 -2.10 0.27
N LEU A 20 -10.57 -0.90 0.52
CA LEU A 20 -9.96 -0.56 1.79
C LEU A 20 -10.99 0.24 2.58
N ILE A 21 -11.22 -0.19 3.82
CA ILE A 21 -12.26 0.39 4.67
C ILE A 21 -11.63 0.87 5.95
N ALA A 22 -11.89 2.12 6.29
CA ALA A 22 -11.39 2.69 7.54
C ALA A 22 -12.39 2.41 8.65
N VAL A 23 -11.90 1.89 9.77
CA VAL A 23 -12.75 1.58 10.92
C VAL A 23 -12.16 2.21 12.17
N ARG A 24 -12.95 2.25 13.24
CA ARG A 24 -12.50 2.67 14.58
C ARG A 24 -11.91 4.07 14.61
N GLY A 25 -12.53 4.98 13.89
CA GLY A 25 -12.08 6.36 13.90
C GLY A 25 -10.99 6.67 12.91
N ALA A 26 -10.50 5.67 12.19
CA ALA A 26 -9.46 5.93 11.17
C ALA A 26 -9.98 6.85 10.09
N TRP A 27 -11.31 6.89 9.88
CA TRP A 27 -11.89 7.78 8.86
C TRP A 27 -11.62 9.24 9.14
N GLU A 28 -11.20 9.60 10.34
CA GLU A 28 -10.86 10.99 10.65
C GLU A 28 -9.57 11.41 9.98
N HIS A 29 -8.76 10.44 9.54
CA HIS A 29 -7.44 10.71 8.98
C HIS A 29 -7.28 10.20 7.55
N CYS A 30 -8.29 9.54 7.02
CA CYS A 30 -8.20 8.97 5.68
C CYS A 30 -9.60 8.77 5.12
N LYS A 31 -9.67 8.38 3.85
CA LYS A 31 -10.95 8.09 3.23
C LYS A 31 -11.63 6.92 3.93
N ALA A 32 -12.95 7.02 4.10
CA ALA A 32 -13.70 5.97 4.79
C ALA A 32 -13.70 4.67 4.01
N ILE A 33 -13.76 4.74 2.69
CA ILE A 33 -13.76 3.54 1.85
C ILE A 33 -13.19 3.91 0.49
N SER A 34 -12.39 3.02 -0.08
CA SER A 34 -11.84 3.19 -1.41
C SER A 34 -11.81 1.85 -2.12
N ARG A 35 -12.33 1.82 -3.34
CA ARG A 35 -12.25 0.61 -4.15
C ARG A 35 -10.88 0.56 -4.81
N ILE A 36 -10.29 -0.64 -4.82
CA ILE A 36 -8.97 -0.82 -5.42
C ILE A 36 -9.01 -2.07 -6.29
N ASN A 37 -8.07 -2.17 -7.21
CA ASN A 37 -8.00 -3.35 -8.07
C ASN A 37 -7.17 -4.44 -7.40
N ALA A 38 -7.10 -5.60 -8.06
CA ALA A 38 -6.41 -6.76 -7.49
C ALA A 38 -4.93 -6.50 -7.28
N GLN A 39 -4.30 -5.76 -8.19
CA GLN A 39 -2.89 -5.44 -8.04
C GLN A 39 -2.64 -4.56 -6.83
N ALA A 40 -3.49 -3.56 -6.63
CA ALA A 40 -3.38 -2.70 -5.46
C ALA A 40 -3.62 -3.49 -4.17
N ALA A 41 -4.56 -4.44 -4.20
CA ALA A 41 -4.82 -5.29 -3.04
C ALA A 41 -3.59 -6.13 -2.71
N TYR A 42 -2.93 -6.67 -3.73
CA TYR A 42 -1.71 -7.46 -3.53
C TYR A 42 -0.62 -6.61 -2.90
N LEU A 43 -0.42 -5.40 -3.42
CA LEU A 43 0.60 -4.50 -2.88
C LEU A 43 0.28 -4.10 -1.45
N TRP A 44 -0.98 -3.81 -1.18
CA TRP A 44 -1.40 -3.44 0.16
C TRP A 44 -1.05 -4.54 1.17
N GLN A 45 -1.30 -5.80 0.80
CA GLN A 45 -1.00 -6.91 1.70
C GLN A 45 0.48 -7.01 2.01
N LEU A 46 1.34 -6.71 1.04
CA LEU A 46 2.78 -6.72 1.29
C LEU A 46 3.18 -5.65 2.30
N PHE A 47 2.61 -4.46 2.17
CA PHE A 47 2.90 -3.41 3.13
C PHE A 47 2.35 -3.73 4.51
N GLU A 48 1.20 -4.42 4.57
CA GLU A 48 0.66 -4.84 5.85
C GLU A 48 1.58 -5.81 6.58
N LYS A 49 2.36 -6.58 5.85
CA LYS A 49 3.30 -7.50 6.46
C LYS A 49 4.53 -6.78 7.01
N GLY A 50 4.65 -5.49 6.78
CA GLY A 50 5.77 -4.73 7.30
C GLY A 50 7.01 -4.78 6.42
N LEU A 51 6.86 -5.18 5.17
CA LEU A 51 8.02 -5.26 4.27
C LEU A 51 8.51 -3.87 3.91
N SER A 52 9.83 -3.76 3.71
CA SER A 52 10.42 -2.52 3.23
C SER A 52 10.03 -2.30 1.76
N LEU A 53 10.23 -1.08 1.29
CA LEU A 53 9.93 -0.78 -0.11
C LEU A 53 10.71 -1.70 -1.04
N ASP A 54 12.00 -1.91 -0.77
CA ASP A 54 12.80 -2.79 -1.61
C ASP A 54 12.27 -4.21 -1.60
N GLN A 55 11.82 -4.69 -0.43
CA GLN A 55 11.24 -6.04 -0.35
C GLN A 55 9.94 -6.13 -1.12
N VAL A 56 9.11 -5.08 -1.07
CA VAL A 56 7.88 -5.05 -1.84
C VAL A 56 8.19 -5.13 -3.32
N VAL A 57 9.20 -4.38 -3.78
CA VAL A 57 9.60 -4.41 -5.19
C VAL A 57 10.06 -5.81 -5.59
N THR A 58 10.91 -6.42 -4.79
CA THR A 58 11.45 -7.75 -5.11
C THR A 58 10.34 -8.79 -5.16
N GLU A 59 9.44 -8.79 -4.18
CA GLU A 59 8.35 -9.75 -4.13
C GLU A 59 7.39 -9.57 -5.30
N THR A 60 7.07 -8.32 -5.63
CA THR A 60 6.14 -8.04 -6.71
C THR A 60 6.75 -8.43 -8.06
N ALA A 61 8.03 -8.14 -8.26
CA ALA A 61 8.69 -8.51 -9.50
C ALA A 61 8.66 -10.02 -9.71
N ALA A 62 8.92 -10.79 -8.64
CA ALA A 62 8.88 -12.24 -8.72
C ALA A 62 7.46 -12.74 -8.95
N HIS A 63 6.48 -12.16 -8.27
CA HIS A 63 5.10 -12.60 -8.39
C HIS A 63 4.54 -12.43 -9.79
N TYR A 64 4.85 -11.30 -10.43
CA TYR A 64 4.33 -11.02 -11.77
C TYR A 64 5.33 -11.32 -12.88
N ASN A 65 6.53 -11.76 -12.51
CA ASN A 65 7.58 -12.12 -13.49
C ASN A 65 7.93 -10.94 -14.39
N ILE A 66 8.19 -9.80 -13.78
CA ILE A 66 8.60 -8.58 -14.48
C ILE A 66 9.82 -8.01 -13.79
N SER A 67 10.45 -7.01 -14.41
CA SER A 67 11.66 -6.43 -13.85
C SER A 67 11.34 -5.57 -12.65
N GLU A 68 12.33 -5.41 -11.77
CA GLU A 68 12.16 -4.53 -10.62
C GLU A 68 11.96 -3.08 -11.04
N GLU A 69 12.60 -2.69 -12.14
CA GLU A 69 12.43 -1.33 -12.63
C GLU A 69 10.99 -1.07 -13.05
N ALA A 70 10.38 -2.05 -13.73
CA ALA A 70 8.98 -1.92 -14.12
C ALA A 70 8.08 -1.83 -12.89
N VAL A 71 8.40 -2.60 -11.84
CA VAL A 71 7.64 -2.54 -10.60
C VAL A 71 7.74 -1.16 -9.99
N ARG A 72 8.97 -0.61 -9.91
CA ARG A 72 9.14 0.70 -9.29
C ARG A 72 8.36 1.78 -10.02
N GLN A 73 8.36 1.73 -11.35
CA GLN A 73 7.63 2.70 -12.14
C GLN A 73 6.12 2.58 -11.90
N GLY A 74 5.61 1.35 -11.85
CA GLY A 74 4.19 1.14 -11.61
C GLY A 74 3.77 1.40 -10.17
N LEU A 75 4.72 1.30 -9.25
CA LEU A 75 4.43 1.47 -7.84
C LEU A 75 4.23 2.94 -7.45
N THR A 76 4.87 3.85 -8.17
CA THR A 76 4.83 5.26 -7.81
C THR A 76 3.41 5.83 -7.73
N PRO A 77 2.53 5.63 -8.74
CA PRO A 77 1.16 6.13 -8.62
C PRO A 77 0.41 5.50 -7.44
N PHE A 78 0.66 4.21 -7.17
CA PHE A 78 0.03 3.54 -6.05
C PHE A 78 0.44 4.20 -4.73
N LEU A 79 1.74 4.43 -4.55
CA LEU A 79 2.24 5.04 -3.33
C LEU A 79 1.69 6.45 -3.13
N GLU A 80 1.65 7.23 -4.20
CA GLU A 80 1.11 8.58 -4.13
C GLU A 80 -0.36 8.57 -3.78
N SER A 81 -1.11 7.70 -4.44
CA SER A 81 -2.54 7.62 -4.21
C SER A 81 -2.87 7.16 -2.79
N MET A 82 -2.16 6.14 -2.31
CA MET A 82 -2.42 5.61 -0.98
C MET A 82 -2.00 6.59 0.11
N THR A 83 -0.90 7.30 -0.11
CA THR A 83 -0.43 8.30 0.85
C THR A 83 -1.39 9.48 0.89
N GLU A 84 -1.86 9.92 -0.26
CA GLU A 84 -2.79 11.03 -0.34
C GLU A 84 -4.13 10.68 0.32
N ALA A 85 -4.58 9.44 0.14
CA ALA A 85 -5.82 8.99 0.76
C ALA A 85 -5.69 8.75 2.26
N GLY A 86 -4.46 8.74 2.78
CA GLY A 86 -4.22 8.55 4.19
C GLY A 86 -4.04 7.11 4.62
N TYR A 87 -3.99 6.17 3.69
CA TYR A 87 -3.87 4.75 4.03
C TYR A 87 -2.43 4.32 4.28
N LEU A 88 -1.47 4.92 3.60
CA LEU A 88 -0.05 4.66 3.83
C LEU A 88 0.61 5.88 4.44
N ILE A 89 1.53 5.63 5.35
CA ILE A 89 2.27 6.69 6.03
C ILE A 89 3.73 6.52 5.67
N PRO A 90 4.34 7.50 4.97
CA PRO A 90 5.76 7.36 4.64
C PRO A 90 6.61 7.50 5.90
N GLU A 91 7.63 6.65 5.97
CA GLU A 91 8.58 6.70 7.06
C GLU A 91 9.89 7.18 6.50
N GLU A 92 10.36 8.30 7.00
CA GLU A 92 11.61 8.80 6.52
C GLU A 92 12.73 8.12 7.24
N ASP A 93 13.79 7.83 6.50
CA ASP A 93 14.96 7.37 7.10
C ASP A 93 15.62 8.53 7.74
N ASN A 94 15.54 8.67 8.98
CA ASN A 94 15.99 9.72 9.63
C ASN A 94 17.39 9.68 9.96
N GLN A 95 18.15 10.05 9.29
CA GLN A 95 19.43 9.98 9.60
C GLN A 95 19.98 11.09 10.21
N ASP A 96 19.88 11.43 10.63
CA ASP A 96 20.32 12.30 11.08
C ASP A 96 20.76 12.56 11.32
N HIS A 97 20.87 12.67 11.21
CA HIS A 97 21.29 13.07 11.41
C HIS A 97 21.53 13.49 11.62
#